data_9f6008da78525ada12983a7021a84f4b
#
_entry.id   9f6008da78525ada12983a7021a84f4b
#
_cell.length_a   1.000
_cell.length_b   1.000
_cell.length_c   1.000
_cell.angle_alpha   90.00
_cell.angle_beta   90.00
_cell.angle_gamma   90.00
#
_symmetry.space_group_name_H-M   'P 1'
#
loop_
_entity.id
_entity.type
_entity.pdbx_description
1 polymer ?
#
loop_
_entity_poly.entity_id
_entity_poly.type
_entity_poly.pdbx_seq_one_letter_code
_entity_poly.pdbx_strand_id
1 'polypeptide(L)'
;MSFRTISIASFLLLSTAASAFAQSCTPKVPDSELVKPGTLTMSVNPTLPPMQFVDSTGELKGMRVELGKEIAKRLCLTPEYVRIEFSAMIPGLQAGRWDMINTGIFFTKERAAIMQMIPYEDQAISVSVATSNTTVKDKDGLDGLRVGVELGGFEETKTRALDAELKAAGKTGLAIQTFDNFALAFQALRAGQVEGVVSIDGVAKEYDSRGDFRRAVSGLYPAPVAVAFKNAKLADAVSGVLKDMKTDGSLGKLFDSYGLPMIAGDYSVKGPGR
;
A
#
# COMPACT_ATOMS: atom_id res chain seq x y z
N MET A 1 72.60 -52.45 10.25
CA MET A 1 72.18 -51.07 9.91
C MET A 1 71.21 -51.15 8.77
N SER A 2 69.92 -50.97 9.02
CA SER A 2 68.83 -51.17 8.03
C SER A 2 68.15 -49.81 7.83
N PHE A 3 68.30 -49.27 6.63
CA PHE A 3 67.62 -48.00 6.25
C PHE A 3 66.21 -48.34 5.76
N ARG A 4 65.18 -47.77 6.44
CA ARG A 4 63.79 -47.78 6.02
C ARG A 4 63.50 -46.51 5.21
N THR A 5 63.19 -46.70 3.96
CA THR A 5 62.66 -45.66 3.08
C THR A 5 61.19 -45.41 3.34
N ILE A 6 60.83 -44.19 3.72
CA ILE A 6 59.44 -43.74 3.87
C ILE A 6 59.02 -43.10 2.57
N SER A 7 58.05 -43.71 1.90
CA SER A 7 57.37 -43.13 0.72
C SER A 7 56.25 -42.21 1.16
N ILE A 8 56.33 -40.91 0.85
CA ILE A 8 55.28 -39.95 1.07
C ILE A 8 54.39 -39.92 -0.18
N ALA A 9 53.19 -40.43 -0.08
CA ALA A 9 52.15 -40.33 -1.09
C ALA A 9 51.44 -38.95 -0.98
N SER A 10 51.69 -38.06 -1.92
CA SER A 10 51.00 -36.77 -2.05
C SER A 10 49.60 -36.98 -2.63
N PHE A 11 48.57 -36.78 -1.81
CA PHE A 11 47.18 -36.77 -2.25
C PHE A 11 46.85 -35.36 -2.79
N LEU A 12 46.77 -35.21 -4.12
CA LEU A 12 46.23 -34.01 -4.74
C LEU A 12 44.70 -33.98 -4.58
N LEU A 13 44.19 -33.12 -3.69
CA LEU A 13 42.77 -32.80 -3.60
C LEU A 13 42.43 -31.84 -4.77
N LEU A 14 41.78 -32.34 -5.81
CA LEU A 14 41.11 -31.51 -6.80
C LEU A 14 39.88 -30.86 -6.16
N SER A 15 39.99 -29.60 -5.80
CA SER A 15 38.86 -28.78 -5.40
C SER A 15 38.08 -28.39 -6.65
N THR A 16 36.98 -29.07 -6.94
CA THR A 16 35.98 -28.61 -7.95
C THR A 16 35.26 -27.42 -7.39
N ALA A 17 35.64 -26.21 -7.78
CA ALA A 17 34.89 -25.00 -7.56
C ALA A 17 33.58 -25.10 -8.36
N ALA A 18 32.48 -25.45 -7.70
CA ALA A 18 31.14 -25.31 -8.24
C ALA A 18 30.85 -23.81 -8.40
N SER A 19 31.05 -23.29 -9.63
CA SER A 19 30.56 -21.95 -9.97
C SER A 19 29.06 -21.99 -9.89
N ALA A 20 28.50 -21.47 -8.80
CA ALA A 20 27.09 -21.13 -8.72
C ALA A 20 26.84 -20.05 -9.76
N PHE A 21 26.30 -20.44 -10.92
CA PHE A 21 25.73 -19.49 -11.86
C PHE A 21 24.59 -18.79 -11.14
N ALA A 22 24.84 -17.60 -10.61
CA ALA A 22 23.79 -16.67 -10.24
C ALA A 22 22.98 -16.47 -11.52
N GLN A 23 21.78 -17.00 -11.57
CA GLN A 23 20.87 -16.87 -12.70
C GLN A 23 20.64 -15.37 -12.88
N SER A 24 21.29 -14.77 -13.88
CA SER A 24 21.18 -13.34 -14.15
C SER A 24 19.71 -13.05 -14.53
N CYS A 25 19.03 -12.39 -13.63
CA CYS A 25 17.64 -12.01 -13.85
C CYS A 25 17.60 -10.93 -14.93
N THR A 26 16.87 -11.14 -16.02
CA THR A 26 16.74 -10.17 -17.11
C THR A 26 15.58 -9.21 -16.84
N PRO A 27 15.81 -7.89 -16.82
CA PRO A 27 14.75 -6.91 -16.65
C PRO A 27 13.62 -7.09 -17.67
N LYS A 28 12.37 -7.13 -17.17
CA LYS A 28 11.18 -7.28 -18.02
C LYS A 28 10.67 -5.93 -18.56
N VAL A 29 11.27 -4.83 -18.10
CA VAL A 29 10.93 -3.47 -18.51
C VAL A 29 12.22 -2.77 -18.92
N PRO A 30 12.26 -2.12 -20.11
CA PRO A 30 13.44 -1.36 -20.54
C PRO A 30 13.72 -0.16 -19.61
N ASP A 31 14.97 0.18 -19.42
CA ASP A 31 15.40 1.33 -18.60
C ASP A 31 14.77 2.67 -19.05
N SER A 32 14.47 2.81 -20.35
CA SER A 32 13.78 3.99 -20.90
C SER A 32 12.34 4.19 -20.41
N GLU A 33 11.74 3.17 -19.84
CA GLU A 33 10.38 3.19 -19.27
C GLU A 33 10.37 3.45 -17.74
N LEU A 34 11.55 3.63 -17.14
CA LEU A 34 11.77 3.82 -15.72
C LEU A 34 12.33 5.22 -15.42
N VAL A 35 11.98 5.77 -14.26
CA VAL A 35 12.56 7.04 -13.77
C VAL A 35 14.06 6.90 -13.52
N LYS A 36 14.47 5.74 -13.03
CA LYS A 36 15.87 5.41 -12.74
C LYS A 36 16.20 4.02 -13.33
N PRO A 37 17.20 3.90 -14.19
CA PRO A 37 17.60 2.62 -14.78
C PRO A 37 17.74 1.50 -13.76
N GLY A 38 17.18 0.32 -14.07
CA GLY A 38 17.25 -0.87 -13.22
C GLY A 38 16.50 -0.77 -11.88
N THR A 39 15.72 0.28 -11.65
CA THR A 39 15.07 0.56 -10.36
C THR A 39 13.57 0.77 -10.54
N LEU A 40 12.76 0.16 -9.67
CA LEU A 40 11.33 0.48 -9.54
C LEU A 40 11.18 1.49 -8.39
N THR A 41 11.02 2.76 -8.74
CA THR A 41 10.83 3.84 -7.76
C THR A 41 9.35 3.97 -7.41
N MET A 42 9.03 3.81 -6.13
CA MET A 42 7.64 3.75 -5.63
C MET A 42 7.38 4.84 -4.58
N SER A 43 6.31 5.61 -4.74
CA SER A 43 5.87 6.50 -3.66
C SER A 43 5.04 5.73 -2.63
N VAL A 44 5.23 6.07 -1.35
CA VAL A 44 4.52 5.46 -0.22
C VAL A 44 4.26 6.47 0.89
N ASN A 45 3.04 6.45 1.47
CA ASN A 45 2.73 7.13 2.73
C ASN A 45 2.78 6.09 3.87
N PRO A 46 3.82 6.11 4.72
CA PRO A 46 4.04 5.04 5.71
C PRO A 46 3.30 5.27 7.02
N THR A 47 2.03 5.66 6.96
CA THR A 47 1.18 5.95 8.15
C THR A 47 -0.07 5.07 8.24
N LEU A 48 -0.09 3.95 7.51
CA LEU A 48 -1.24 3.05 7.38
C LEU A 48 -0.90 1.60 7.84
N PRO A 49 -0.69 1.35 9.14
CA PRO A 49 -0.52 -0.02 9.61
C PRO A 49 -1.82 -0.83 9.42
N PRO A 50 -1.77 -2.13 9.11
CA PRO A 50 -0.56 -2.95 8.88
C PRO A 50 -0.10 -2.93 7.42
N MET A 51 -0.72 -2.13 6.53
CA MET A 51 -0.45 -2.17 5.09
C MET A 51 0.90 -1.55 4.72
N GLN A 52 1.22 -0.36 5.24
CA GLN A 52 2.54 0.27 5.13
C GLN A 52 2.78 1.23 6.30
N PHE A 53 3.89 1.05 7.00
CA PHE A 53 4.23 1.85 8.16
C PHE A 53 5.73 1.83 8.43
N VAL A 54 6.20 2.76 9.26
CA VAL A 54 7.56 2.73 9.81
C VAL A 54 7.50 2.08 11.19
N ASP A 55 8.31 1.05 11.39
CA ASP A 55 8.41 0.40 12.69
C ASP A 55 9.25 1.20 13.70
N SER A 56 9.38 0.69 14.92
CA SER A 56 10.16 1.33 15.99
C SER A 56 11.67 1.45 15.69
N THR A 57 12.17 0.74 14.70
CA THR A 57 13.59 0.82 14.25
C THR A 57 13.78 1.80 13.09
N GLY A 58 12.70 2.40 12.59
CA GLY A 58 12.72 3.30 11.43
C GLY A 58 12.62 2.57 10.08
N GLU A 59 12.42 1.24 10.08
CA GLU A 59 12.29 0.44 8.87
C GLU A 59 10.88 0.52 8.28
N LEU A 60 10.80 0.63 6.95
CA LEU A 60 9.54 0.60 6.21
C LEU A 60 9.04 -0.84 6.07
N LYS A 61 7.85 -1.12 6.59
CA LYS A 61 7.21 -2.45 6.63
C LYS A 61 5.75 -2.42 6.21
N GLY A 62 5.18 -3.61 6.06
CA GLY A 62 3.77 -3.84 5.80
C GLY A 62 3.49 -4.53 4.46
N MET A 63 2.26 -4.98 4.29
CA MET A 63 1.84 -5.80 3.16
C MET A 63 2.19 -5.17 1.82
N ARG A 64 1.90 -3.87 1.63
CA ARG A 64 2.15 -3.17 0.36
C ARG A 64 3.63 -2.95 0.09
N VAL A 65 4.45 -2.86 1.15
CA VAL A 65 5.91 -2.80 1.02
C VAL A 65 6.45 -4.15 0.53
N GLU A 66 5.97 -5.24 1.08
CA GLU A 66 6.35 -6.59 0.63
C GLU A 66 5.84 -6.87 -0.79
N LEU A 67 4.61 -6.47 -1.11
CA LEU A 67 4.06 -6.56 -2.47
C LEU A 67 4.95 -5.81 -3.48
N GLY A 68 5.33 -4.57 -3.19
CA GLY A 68 6.20 -3.79 -4.07
C GLY A 68 7.60 -4.39 -4.23
N LYS A 69 8.19 -4.94 -3.15
CA LYS A 69 9.45 -5.66 -3.21
C LYS A 69 9.36 -6.91 -4.10
N GLU A 70 8.29 -7.69 -3.97
CA GLU A 70 8.10 -8.90 -4.79
C GLU A 70 7.81 -8.54 -6.26
N ILE A 71 7.04 -7.48 -6.53
CA ILE A 71 6.85 -6.97 -7.90
C ILE A 71 8.19 -6.57 -8.52
N ALA A 72 9.00 -5.76 -7.83
CA ALA A 72 10.31 -5.34 -8.32
C ALA A 72 11.22 -6.54 -8.60
N LYS A 73 11.30 -7.50 -7.67
CA LYS A 73 12.07 -8.74 -7.82
C LYS A 73 11.66 -9.53 -9.07
N ARG A 74 10.36 -9.72 -9.31
CA ARG A 74 9.86 -10.46 -10.49
C ARG A 74 10.07 -9.73 -11.81
N LEU A 75 10.21 -8.41 -11.75
CA LEU A 75 10.59 -7.58 -12.90
C LEU A 75 12.11 -7.48 -13.08
N CYS A 76 12.91 -8.07 -12.18
CA CYS A 76 14.37 -7.95 -12.14
C CYS A 76 14.83 -6.49 -11.92
N LEU A 77 14.11 -5.74 -11.09
CA LEU A 77 14.39 -4.37 -10.72
C LEU A 77 14.72 -4.26 -9.22
N THR A 78 15.50 -3.25 -8.86
CA THR A 78 15.74 -2.89 -7.46
C THR A 78 14.58 -2.05 -6.92
N PRO A 79 13.92 -2.42 -5.79
CA PRO A 79 12.87 -1.59 -5.21
C PRO A 79 13.45 -0.37 -4.50
N GLU A 80 12.90 0.82 -4.78
CA GLU A 80 13.22 2.07 -4.09
C GLU A 80 11.94 2.76 -3.63
N TYR A 81 11.87 3.21 -2.35
CA TYR A 81 10.68 3.85 -1.81
C TYR A 81 10.92 5.33 -1.51
N VAL A 82 10.08 6.20 -2.06
CA VAL A 82 10.00 7.62 -1.75
C VAL A 82 8.86 7.83 -0.76
N ARG A 83 9.20 8.18 0.49
CA ARG A 83 8.23 8.49 1.54
C ARG A 83 7.69 9.90 1.30
N ILE A 84 6.39 10.02 1.06
CA ILE A 84 5.75 11.30 0.72
C ILE A 84 4.28 11.29 1.16
N GLU A 85 3.73 12.46 1.43
CA GLU A 85 2.31 12.63 1.77
C GLU A 85 1.41 12.35 0.56
N PHE A 86 0.20 11.85 0.82
CA PHE A 86 -0.71 11.39 -0.24
C PHE A 86 -1.05 12.50 -1.25
N SER A 87 -1.27 13.72 -0.78
CA SER A 87 -1.61 14.87 -1.64
C SER A 87 -0.58 15.18 -2.73
N ALA A 88 0.69 14.83 -2.51
CA ALA A 88 1.78 15.03 -3.48
C ALA A 88 1.98 13.83 -4.44
N MET A 89 1.32 12.70 -4.22
CA MET A 89 1.62 11.46 -4.96
C MET A 89 1.18 11.51 -6.43
N ILE A 90 -0.05 11.93 -6.71
CA ILE A 90 -0.54 12.02 -8.10
C ILE A 90 0.22 13.10 -8.88
N PRO A 91 0.39 14.33 -8.37
CA PRO A 91 1.23 15.33 -9.04
C PRO A 91 2.67 14.87 -9.30
N GLY A 92 3.28 14.18 -8.35
CA GLY A 92 4.64 13.65 -8.50
C GLY A 92 4.74 12.54 -9.54
N LEU A 93 3.74 11.63 -9.61
CA LEU A 93 3.65 10.61 -10.65
C LEU A 93 3.55 11.25 -12.04
N GLN A 94 2.70 12.25 -12.19
CA GLN A 94 2.53 12.98 -13.45
C GLN A 94 3.80 13.73 -13.87
N ALA A 95 4.54 14.26 -12.87
CA ALA A 95 5.84 14.90 -13.08
C ALA A 95 7.00 13.90 -13.31
N GLY A 96 6.77 12.58 -13.25
CA GLY A 96 7.80 11.57 -13.45
C GLY A 96 8.82 11.48 -12.30
N ARG A 97 8.40 11.74 -11.06
CA ARG A 97 9.28 11.63 -9.88
C ARG A 97 9.42 10.21 -9.36
N TRP A 98 8.50 9.34 -9.67
CA TRP A 98 8.48 7.90 -9.38
C TRP A 98 7.71 7.15 -10.46
N ASP A 99 7.92 5.85 -10.52
CA ASP A 99 7.31 4.95 -11.50
C ASP A 99 5.92 4.51 -11.09
N MET A 100 5.72 4.29 -9.78
CA MET A 100 4.51 3.67 -9.23
C MET A 100 4.07 4.35 -7.94
N ILE A 101 2.76 4.55 -7.76
CA ILE A 101 2.15 4.82 -6.46
C ILE A 101 1.83 3.48 -5.81
N ASN A 102 2.47 3.18 -4.68
CA ASN A 102 2.28 1.96 -3.89
C ASN A 102 1.91 2.29 -2.44
N THR A 103 0.77 2.96 -2.28
CA THR A 103 0.26 3.40 -0.97
C THR A 103 -1.18 2.97 -0.70
N GLY A 104 -1.79 2.19 -1.62
CA GLY A 104 -3.20 1.83 -1.53
C GLY A 104 -4.12 2.95 -1.99
N ILE A 105 -3.86 3.48 -3.18
CA ILE A 105 -4.70 4.51 -3.79
C ILE A 105 -6.04 3.90 -4.23
N PHE A 106 -7.16 4.43 -3.73
CA PHE A 106 -8.48 3.99 -4.18
C PHE A 106 -8.67 4.22 -5.68
N PHE A 107 -9.20 3.21 -6.36
CA PHE A 107 -9.60 3.31 -7.75
C PHE A 107 -10.83 4.20 -7.87
N THR A 108 -10.76 5.22 -8.73
CA THR A 108 -11.91 6.00 -9.18
C THR A 108 -11.83 6.21 -10.69
N LYS A 109 -12.98 6.50 -11.33
CA LYS A 109 -13.01 6.80 -12.77
C LYS A 109 -12.20 8.05 -13.12
N GLU A 110 -12.21 9.06 -12.25
CA GLU A 110 -11.48 10.31 -12.42
C GLU A 110 -9.96 10.06 -12.37
N ARG A 111 -9.49 9.23 -11.44
CA ARG A 111 -8.08 8.82 -11.34
C ARG A 111 -7.66 7.96 -12.54
N ALA A 112 -8.50 7.01 -12.95
CA ALA A 112 -8.27 6.18 -14.12
C ALA A 112 -8.32 6.96 -15.45
N ALA A 113 -8.90 8.16 -15.49
CA ALA A 113 -8.86 9.03 -16.67
C ALA A 113 -7.47 9.66 -16.92
N ILE A 114 -6.60 9.72 -15.91
CA ILE A 114 -5.31 10.42 -15.98
C ILE A 114 -4.09 9.54 -15.68
N MET A 115 -4.27 8.31 -15.25
CA MET A 115 -3.19 7.36 -14.95
C MET A 115 -3.64 5.92 -15.14
N GLN A 116 -2.67 5.02 -15.34
CA GLN A 116 -2.91 3.58 -15.37
C GLN A 116 -3.07 3.06 -13.95
N MET A 117 -4.10 2.25 -13.69
CA MET A 117 -4.37 1.70 -12.36
C MET A 117 -4.64 0.20 -12.44
N ILE A 118 -4.15 -0.56 -11.46
CA ILE A 118 -4.40 -1.99 -11.34
C ILE A 118 -5.04 -2.23 -9.98
N PRO A 119 -6.37 -2.43 -9.91
CA PRO A 119 -7.06 -2.82 -8.68
C PRO A 119 -6.57 -4.20 -8.20
N TYR A 120 -6.28 -4.33 -6.90
CA TYR A 120 -5.73 -5.57 -6.34
C TYR A 120 -6.28 -5.93 -4.95
N GLU A 121 -6.96 -5.00 -4.27
CA GLU A 121 -7.42 -5.14 -2.90
C GLU A 121 -8.80 -4.49 -2.77
N ASP A 122 -9.75 -5.13 -2.04
CA ASP A 122 -11.03 -4.51 -1.70
C ASP A 122 -10.91 -3.82 -0.35
N GLN A 123 -11.34 -2.57 -0.29
CA GLN A 123 -11.36 -1.77 0.92
C GLN A 123 -12.66 -0.97 1.04
N ALA A 124 -12.89 -0.43 2.21
CA ALA A 124 -13.96 0.51 2.50
C ALA A 124 -13.43 1.60 3.44
N ILE A 125 -14.29 2.51 3.85
CA ILE A 125 -13.97 3.55 4.81
C ILE A 125 -14.59 3.21 6.15
N SER A 126 -13.87 3.48 7.23
CA SER A 126 -14.34 3.42 8.61
C SER A 126 -14.21 4.76 9.31
N VAL A 127 -15.01 4.94 10.35
CA VAL A 127 -14.87 6.04 11.30
C VAL A 127 -14.43 5.47 12.64
N SER A 128 -13.26 5.88 13.09
CA SER A 128 -12.72 5.58 14.42
C SER A 128 -13.02 6.73 15.37
N VAL A 129 -13.38 6.41 16.62
CA VAL A 129 -13.63 7.34 17.71
C VAL A 129 -12.84 6.93 18.95
N ALA A 130 -12.75 7.78 19.97
CA ALA A 130 -12.18 7.40 21.24
C ALA A 130 -12.88 6.16 21.80
N THR A 131 -12.14 5.27 22.50
CA THR A 131 -12.70 4.04 23.10
C THR A 131 -13.82 4.32 24.09
N SER A 132 -13.79 5.48 24.77
CA SER A 132 -14.84 5.95 25.69
C SER A 132 -16.12 6.42 24.99
N ASN A 133 -16.06 6.72 23.68
CA ASN A 133 -17.25 7.10 22.91
C ASN A 133 -18.07 5.86 22.58
N THR A 134 -19.18 5.65 23.26
CA THR A 134 -20.12 4.54 23.05
C THR A 134 -21.41 4.98 22.35
N THR A 135 -21.54 6.26 22.01
CA THR A 135 -22.76 6.83 21.44
C THR A 135 -22.82 6.67 19.92
N VAL A 136 -21.70 6.79 19.22
CA VAL A 136 -21.61 6.59 17.77
C VAL A 136 -21.68 5.10 17.46
N LYS A 137 -22.75 4.64 16.81
CA LYS A 137 -22.98 3.23 16.47
C LYS A 137 -23.20 3.00 14.98
N ASP A 138 -23.60 4.03 14.28
CA ASP A 138 -23.96 4.00 12.86
C ASP A 138 -23.67 5.36 12.21
N LYS A 139 -24.04 5.48 10.95
CA LYS A 139 -23.87 6.68 10.14
C LYS A 139 -24.61 7.89 10.72
N ASP A 140 -25.77 7.66 11.33
CA ASP A 140 -26.61 8.72 11.90
C ASP A 140 -26.01 9.31 13.17
N GLY A 141 -25.30 8.50 13.94
CA GLY A 141 -24.56 8.92 15.12
C GLY A 141 -23.32 9.77 14.84
N LEU A 142 -22.95 9.95 13.56
CA LEU A 142 -21.84 10.82 13.16
C LEU A 142 -22.25 12.31 13.09
N ASP A 143 -23.54 12.62 13.13
CA ASP A 143 -24.05 13.99 13.01
C ASP A 143 -23.44 14.93 14.06
N GLY A 144 -22.99 16.09 13.61
CA GLY A 144 -22.37 17.13 14.43
C GLY A 144 -20.92 16.88 14.84
N LEU A 145 -20.33 15.72 14.51
CA LEU A 145 -18.95 15.42 14.91
C LEU A 145 -17.92 16.25 14.15
N ARG A 146 -16.84 16.60 14.85
CA ARG A 146 -15.59 17.06 14.24
C ARG A 146 -14.79 15.82 13.82
N VAL A 147 -14.54 15.67 12.52
CA VAL A 147 -13.85 14.51 11.99
C VAL A 147 -12.55 14.90 11.29
N GLY A 148 -11.48 14.15 11.57
CA GLY A 148 -10.20 14.24 10.89
C GLY A 148 -10.14 13.31 9.69
N VAL A 149 -9.51 13.76 8.60
CA VAL A 149 -9.34 12.98 7.37
C VAL A 149 -8.04 13.36 6.67
N GLU A 150 -7.43 12.42 5.91
CA GLU A 150 -6.24 12.70 5.12
C GLU A 150 -6.56 13.58 3.90
N LEU A 151 -5.76 14.63 3.69
CA LEU A 151 -5.90 15.59 2.60
C LEU A 151 -5.71 14.92 1.22
N GLY A 152 -6.64 15.16 0.30
CA GLY A 152 -6.59 14.66 -1.09
C GLY A 152 -6.95 13.18 -1.23
N GLY A 153 -7.27 12.49 -0.12
CA GLY A 153 -7.70 11.09 -0.09
C GLY A 153 -9.09 10.87 -0.69
N PHE A 154 -9.38 9.62 -1.02
CA PHE A 154 -10.75 9.19 -1.33
C PHE A 154 -11.67 9.38 -0.12
N GLU A 155 -11.11 9.15 1.06
CA GLU A 155 -11.76 9.34 2.36
C GLU A 155 -12.25 10.77 2.54
N GLU A 156 -11.45 11.78 2.17
CA GLU A 156 -11.88 13.18 2.22
C GLU A 156 -13.09 13.42 1.31
N THR A 157 -13.00 12.95 0.06
CA THR A 157 -14.09 13.09 -0.91
C THR A 157 -15.38 12.45 -0.39
N LYS A 158 -15.29 11.24 0.21
CA LYS A 158 -16.44 10.52 0.75
C LYS A 158 -16.94 11.11 2.07
N THR A 159 -16.06 11.67 2.88
CA THR A 159 -16.48 12.39 4.11
C THR A 159 -17.28 13.63 3.77
N ARG A 160 -16.88 14.37 2.73
CA ARG A 160 -17.66 15.53 2.23
C ARG A 160 -19.00 15.09 1.64
N ALA A 161 -19.07 13.94 0.96
CA ALA A 161 -20.33 13.39 0.48
C ALA A 161 -21.24 12.98 1.65
N LEU A 162 -20.68 12.36 2.70
CA LEU A 162 -21.41 12.00 3.91
C LEU A 162 -21.95 13.22 4.64
N ASP A 163 -21.17 14.29 4.74
CA ASP A 163 -21.63 15.58 5.28
C ASP A 163 -22.85 16.12 4.52
N ALA A 164 -22.77 16.09 3.18
CA ALA A 164 -23.89 16.53 2.34
C ALA A 164 -25.13 15.65 2.50
N GLU A 165 -24.97 14.32 2.63
CA GLU A 165 -26.07 13.39 2.87
C GLU A 165 -26.75 13.63 4.23
N LEU A 166 -25.98 13.88 5.30
CA LEU A 166 -26.50 14.21 6.62
C LEU A 166 -27.30 15.53 6.58
N LYS A 167 -26.75 16.56 5.94
CA LYS A 167 -27.43 17.87 5.79
C LYS A 167 -28.72 17.75 4.96
N ALA A 168 -28.72 16.97 3.90
CA ALA A 168 -29.92 16.70 3.11
C ALA A 168 -31.00 15.95 3.90
N ALA A 169 -30.60 15.19 4.93
CA ALA A 169 -31.53 14.54 5.88
C ALA A 169 -31.99 15.47 7.03
N GLY A 170 -31.69 16.77 6.97
CA GLY A 170 -32.07 17.75 7.97
C GLY A 170 -31.20 17.76 9.23
N LYS A 171 -30.02 17.17 9.18
CA LYS A 171 -29.04 17.11 10.26
C LYS A 171 -28.03 18.25 10.17
N THR A 172 -27.18 18.41 11.20
CA THR A 172 -26.12 19.43 11.27
C THR A 172 -25.01 19.17 10.26
N GLY A 173 -24.70 17.89 10.00
CA GLY A 173 -23.58 17.43 9.19
C GLY A 173 -22.30 17.28 10.01
N LEU A 174 -21.15 17.31 9.33
CA LEU A 174 -19.82 17.09 9.91
C LEU A 174 -18.97 18.35 9.89
N ALA A 175 -18.15 18.57 10.92
CA ALA A 175 -17.08 19.56 10.89
C ALA A 175 -15.79 18.86 10.46
N ILE A 176 -15.41 19.00 9.17
CA ILE A 176 -14.31 18.25 8.56
C ILE A 176 -12.99 19.02 8.70
N GLN A 177 -11.98 18.38 9.28
CA GLN A 177 -10.61 18.87 9.37
C GLN A 177 -9.68 17.94 8.60
N THR A 178 -8.87 18.51 7.69
CA THR A 178 -7.89 17.76 6.90
C THR A 178 -6.53 17.75 7.58
N PHE A 179 -5.81 16.64 7.45
CA PHE A 179 -4.45 16.42 7.95
C PHE A 179 -3.56 15.91 6.81
N ASP A 180 -2.27 16.15 6.89
CA ASP A 180 -1.33 15.71 5.86
C ASP A 180 -1.28 14.18 5.75
N ASN A 181 -1.52 13.46 6.87
CA ASN A 181 -1.53 12.00 6.90
C ASN A 181 -2.40 11.46 8.05
N PHE A 182 -2.67 10.15 8.03
CA PHE A 182 -3.49 9.49 9.05
C PHE A 182 -2.87 9.51 10.44
N ALA A 183 -1.53 9.47 10.58
CA ALA A 183 -0.89 9.52 11.89
C ALA A 183 -1.23 10.84 12.62
N LEU A 184 -1.20 11.96 11.91
CA LEU A 184 -1.61 13.26 12.45
C LEU A 184 -3.10 13.32 12.80
N ALA A 185 -3.97 12.76 11.94
CA ALA A 185 -5.40 12.69 12.22
C ALA A 185 -5.70 11.87 13.50
N PHE A 186 -5.05 10.71 13.66
CA PHE A 186 -5.21 9.88 14.85
C PHE A 186 -4.58 10.52 16.11
N GLN A 187 -3.50 11.29 15.98
CA GLN A 187 -2.98 12.11 17.09
C GLN A 187 -3.97 13.18 17.53
N ALA A 188 -4.62 13.85 16.57
CA ALA A 188 -5.65 14.84 16.85
C ALA A 188 -6.87 14.20 17.55
N LEU A 189 -7.27 12.98 17.18
CA LEU A 189 -8.31 12.22 17.88
C LEU A 189 -7.88 11.89 19.32
N ARG A 190 -6.66 11.45 19.53
CA ARG A 190 -6.10 11.15 20.86
C ARG A 190 -6.06 12.40 21.75
N ALA A 191 -5.79 13.57 21.17
CA ALA A 191 -5.76 14.86 21.85
C ALA A 191 -7.14 15.50 22.04
N GLY A 192 -8.24 14.89 21.51
CA GLY A 192 -9.59 15.46 21.58
C GLY A 192 -9.80 16.68 20.66
N GLN A 193 -8.90 16.96 19.74
CA GLN A 193 -9.05 18.04 18.76
C GLN A 193 -10.12 17.70 17.72
N VAL A 194 -10.24 16.41 17.36
CA VAL A 194 -11.35 15.85 16.60
C VAL A 194 -12.03 14.73 17.40
N GLU A 195 -13.26 14.39 17.07
CA GLU A 195 -14.07 13.39 17.76
C GLU A 195 -14.11 12.07 16.99
N GLY A 196 -13.75 12.10 15.73
CA GLY A 196 -13.61 10.93 14.89
C GLY A 196 -12.51 11.08 13.85
N VAL A 197 -11.98 9.95 13.34
CA VAL A 197 -11.08 9.91 12.19
C VAL A 197 -11.67 9.00 11.13
N VAL A 198 -11.78 9.53 9.92
CA VAL A 198 -12.20 8.76 8.74
C VAL A 198 -10.98 8.21 8.06
N SER A 199 -10.86 6.88 8.00
CA SER A 199 -9.69 6.21 7.42
C SER A 199 -10.08 4.95 6.65
N ILE A 200 -9.10 4.33 5.99
CA ILE A 200 -9.26 3.01 5.35
C ILE A 200 -9.63 1.96 6.40
N ASP A 201 -10.54 1.08 6.05
CA ASP A 201 -11.12 0.07 6.96
C ASP A 201 -10.05 -0.79 7.64
N GLY A 202 -9.03 -1.23 6.91
CA GLY A 202 -7.91 -2.00 7.45
C GLY A 202 -7.12 -1.24 8.53
N VAL A 203 -6.91 0.08 8.37
CA VAL A 203 -6.24 0.92 9.38
C VAL A 203 -7.10 1.05 10.63
N ALA A 204 -8.39 1.35 10.46
CA ALA A 204 -9.31 1.46 11.58
C ALA A 204 -9.42 0.15 12.37
N LYS A 205 -9.46 -1.01 11.67
CA LYS A 205 -9.45 -2.35 12.28
C LYS A 205 -8.18 -2.60 13.10
N GLU A 206 -7.03 -2.19 12.58
CA GLU A 206 -5.76 -2.35 13.28
C GLU A 206 -5.71 -1.54 14.59
N TYR A 207 -6.12 -0.26 14.57
CA TYR A 207 -6.20 0.55 15.79
C TYR A 207 -7.23 0.05 16.78
N ASP A 208 -8.37 -0.46 16.30
CA ASP A 208 -9.42 -1.07 17.14
C ASP A 208 -8.88 -2.35 17.83
N SER A 209 -8.18 -3.21 17.08
CA SER A 209 -7.61 -4.46 17.62
C SER A 209 -6.54 -4.22 18.69
N ARG A 210 -5.84 -3.09 18.63
CA ARG A 210 -4.85 -2.68 19.66
C ARG A 210 -5.49 -2.02 20.87
N GLY A 211 -6.80 -1.70 20.81
CA GLY A 211 -7.51 -0.95 21.85
C GLY A 211 -7.17 0.54 21.89
N ASP A 212 -6.51 1.06 20.87
CA ASP A 212 -6.16 2.48 20.77
C ASP A 212 -7.41 3.35 20.56
N PHE A 213 -8.29 2.91 19.65
CA PHE A 213 -9.54 3.58 19.28
C PHE A 213 -10.62 2.54 18.99
N ARG A 214 -11.87 2.94 19.02
CA ARG A 214 -13.00 2.10 18.64
C ARG A 214 -13.41 2.39 17.21
N ARG A 215 -13.47 1.36 16.36
CA ARG A 215 -14.03 1.45 15.00
C ARG A 215 -15.56 1.50 15.09
N ALA A 216 -16.10 2.72 15.16
CA ALA A 216 -17.52 2.97 15.44
C ALA A 216 -18.43 2.66 14.26
N VAL A 217 -18.01 3.03 13.06
CA VAL A 217 -18.72 2.78 11.80
C VAL A 217 -17.73 2.20 10.80
N SER A 218 -18.13 1.18 10.05
CA SER A 218 -17.26 0.48 9.08
C SER A 218 -18.01 0.16 7.79
N GLY A 219 -17.25 -0.19 6.73
CA GLY A 219 -17.80 -0.63 5.47
C GLY A 219 -18.47 0.48 4.64
N LEU A 220 -18.17 1.75 4.93
CA LEU A 220 -18.71 2.87 4.15
C LEU A 220 -18.00 2.97 2.79
N TYR A 221 -18.78 3.24 1.74
CA TYR A 221 -18.28 3.52 0.38
C TYR A 221 -17.24 2.50 -0.11
N PRO A 222 -17.55 1.19 -0.18
CA PRO A 222 -16.61 0.18 -0.61
C PRO A 222 -16.12 0.47 -2.02
N ALA A 223 -14.79 0.34 -2.22
CA ALA A 223 -14.16 0.56 -3.50
C ALA A 223 -12.82 -0.19 -3.57
N PRO A 224 -12.38 -0.63 -4.76
CA PRO A 224 -11.08 -1.26 -4.91
C PRO A 224 -9.92 -0.28 -4.64
N VAL A 225 -8.86 -0.82 -4.07
CA VAL A 225 -7.56 -0.15 -3.95
C VAL A 225 -6.63 -0.67 -5.04
N ALA A 226 -5.79 0.21 -5.57
CA ALA A 226 -4.94 -0.05 -6.72
C ALA A 226 -3.49 0.35 -6.47
N VAL A 227 -2.59 -0.16 -7.32
CA VAL A 227 -1.32 0.51 -7.66
C VAL A 227 -1.54 1.37 -8.89
N ALA A 228 -0.79 2.48 -9.02
CA ALA A 228 -0.99 3.41 -10.12
C ALA A 228 0.32 3.82 -10.80
N PHE A 229 0.25 4.09 -12.10
CA PHE A 229 1.39 4.36 -12.98
C PHE A 229 1.07 5.47 -13.96
N LYS A 230 2.10 6.21 -14.39
CA LYS A 230 2.02 7.04 -15.59
C LYS A 230 2.28 6.22 -16.84
N ASN A 231 3.22 5.30 -16.77
CA ASN A 231 3.70 4.49 -17.90
C ASN A 231 2.83 3.24 -18.13
N ALA A 232 2.26 3.11 -19.34
CA ALA A 232 1.39 2.00 -19.70
C ALA A 232 2.12 0.66 -19.82
N LYS A 233 3.37 0.64 -20.34
CA LYS A 233 4.15 -0.59 -20.51
C LYS A 233 4.58 -1.15 -19.15
N LEU A 234 4.99 -0.28 -18.22
CA LEU A 234 5.28 -0.69 -16.85
C LEU A 234 4.02 -1.23 -16.16
N ALA A 235 2.87 -0.58 -16.34
CA ALA A 235 1.60 -1.07 -15.80
C ALA A 235 1.24 -2.47 -16.35
N ASP A 236 1.44 -2.72 -17.65
CA ASP A 236 1.22 -4.03 -18.26
C ASP A 236 2.16 -5.10 -17.69
N ALA A 237 3.44 -4.77 -17.51
CA ALA A 237 4.41 -5.67 -16.89
C ALA A 237 4.04 -6.02 -15.44
N VAL A 238 3.62 -5.03 -14.64
CA VAL A 238 3.15 -5.26 -13.26
C VAL A 238 1.85 -6.05 -13.23
N SER A 239 0.91 -5.79 -14.15
CA SER A 239 -0.30 -6.60 -14.31
C SER A 239 0.03 -8.08 -14.54
N GLY A 240 1.01 -8.36 -15.42
CA GLY A 240 1.52 -9.72 -15.63
C GLY A 240 2.07 -10.34 -14.34
N VAL A 241 2.90 -9.61 -13.60
CA VAL A 241 3.44 -10.08 -12.30
C VAL A 241 2.33 -10.40 -11.30
N LEU A 242 1.32 -9.56 -11.17
CA LEU A 242 0.21 -9.82 -10.22
C LEU A 242 -0.60 -11.07 -10.63
N LYS A 243 -0.80 -11.30 -11.94
CA LYS A 243 -1.42 -12.52 -12.47
C LYS A 243 -0.58 -13.77 -12.17
N ASP A 244 0.73 -13.68 -12.36
CA ASP A 244 1.67 -14.75 -12.02
C ASP A 244 1.62 -15.07 -10.51
N MET A 245 1.64 -14.02 -9.66
CA MET A 245 1.54 -14.15 -8.19
C MET A 245 0.21 -14.74 -7.73
N LYS A 246 -0.88 -14.42 -8.45
CA LYS A 246 -2.18 -15.07 -8.20
C LYS A 246 -2.12 -16.55 -8.55
N THR A 247 -1.56 -16.89 -9.71
CA THR A 247 -1.51 -18.25 -10.23
C THR A 247 -0.63 -19.17 -9.37
N ASP A 248 0.52 -18.69 -8.88
CA ASP A 248 1.41 -19.45 -8.00
C ASP A 248 1.00 -19.41 -6.51
N GLY A 249 -0.06 -18.66 -6.19
CA GLY A 249 -0.61 -18.53 -4.84
C GLY A 249 0.18 -17.62 -3.89
N SER A 250 1.28 -16.99 -4.34
CA SER A 250 2.09 -16.12 -3.48
C SER A 250 1.36 -14.83 -3.10
N LEU A 251 0.49 -14.31 -3.98
CA LEU A 251 -0.34 -13.15 -3.68
C LEU A 251 -1.33 -13.45 -2.56
N GLY A 252 -2.05 -14.57 -2.64
CA GLY A 252 -2.98 -15.00 -1.59
C GLY A 252 -2.28 -15.17 -0.24
N LYS A 253 -1.14 -15.86 -0.22
CA LYS A 253 -0.33 -16.03 1.01
C LYS A 253 0.10 -14.70 1.62
N LEU A 254 0.46 -13.72 0.80
CA LEU A 254 0.82 -12.38 1.28
C LEU A 254 -0.39 -11.71 1.95
N PHE A 255 -1.54 -11.70 1.31
CA PHE A 255 -2.77 -11.10 1.86
C PHE A 255 -3.23 -11.79 3.13
N ASP A 256 -3.24 -13.13 3.15
CA ASP A 256 -3.62 -13.94 4.31
C ASP A 256 -2.73 -13.65 5.53
N SER A 257 -1.41 -13.45 5.32
CA SER A 257 -0.47 -13.15 6.40
C SER A 257 -0.76 -11.83 7.12
N TYR A 258 -1.49 -10.91 6.47
CA TYR A 258 -1.92 -9.64 7.03
C TYR A 258 -3.41 -9.57 7.36
N GLY A 259 -4.17 -10.65 7.10
CA GLY A 259 -5.62 -10.70 7.33
C GLY A 259 -6.40 -9.69 6.49
N LEU A 260 -5.93 -9.42 5.27
CA LEU A 260 -6.51 -8.45 4.34
C LEU A 260 -7.28 -9.13 3.21
N PRO A 261 -8.39 -8.55 2.73
CA PRO A 261 -9.15 -9.10 1.62
C PRO A 261 -8.47 -8.82 0.28
N MET A 262 -8.27 -9.86 -0.50
CA MET A 262 -7.79 -9.76 -1.87
C MET A 262 -8.98 -9.65 -2.84
N ILE A 263 -8.90 -8.76 -3.84
CA ILE A 263 -9.94 -8.65 -4.85
C ILE A 263 -10.00 -9.93 -5.71
N ALA A 264 -11.22 -10.40 -5.98
CA ALA A 264 -11.46 -11.48 -6.93
C ALA A 264 -11.41 -10.95 -8.37
N GLY A 265 -10.27 -10.41 -8.79
CA GLY A 265 -10.09 -9.77 -10.08
C GLY A 265 -9.09 -10.47 -11.01
N ASP A 266 -8.98 -9.93 -12.21
CA ASP A 266 -8.03 -10.36 -13.24
C ASP A 266 -6.74 -9.50 -13.27
N TYR A 267 -6.62 -8.54 -12.37
CA TYR A 267 -5.53 -7.57 -12.29
C TYR A 267 -5.26 -6.81 -13.60
N SER A 268 -6.32 -6.60 -14.38
CA SER A 268 -6.22 -5.86 -15.64
C SER A 268 -5.95 -4.38 -15.38
N VAL A 269 -5.16 -3.77 -16.26
CA VAL A 269 -4.90 -2.34 -16.23
C VAL A 269 -6.17 -1.59 -16.62
N LYS A 270 -6.52 -0.57 -15.87
CA LYS A 270 -7.59 0.40 -16.14
C LYS A 270 -6.93 1.78 -16.28
N GLY A 271 -7.23 2.50 -17.36
CA GLY A 271 -6.58 3.79 -17.57
C GLY A 271 -6.78 4.37 -18.96
N PRO A 272 -6.08 5.46 -19.28
CA PRO A 272 -6.16 6.07 -20.59
C PRO A 272 -5.80 5.07 -21.71
N GLY A 273 -6.64 4.99 -22.75
CA GLY A 273 -6.44 4.09 -23.88
C GLY A 273 -6.77 2.62 -23.61
N ARG A 274 -7.52 2.31 -22.53
CA ARG A 274 -7.93 0.95 -22.13
C ARG A 274 -9.43 0.77 -22.26
#